data_24bf29d1277c49fdb2411506f255c613
#
_entry.id   24bf29d1277c49fdb2411506f255c613
#
_cell.length_a   1.000
_cell.length_b   1.000
_cell.length_c   1.000
_cell.angle_alpha   90.00
_cell.angle_beta   90.00
_cell.angle_gamma   90.00
#
_symmetry.space_group_name_H-M   'P 1'
#
loop_
_entity.id
_entity.type
_entity.pdbx_description
1 polymer ?
#
loop_
_entity_poly.entity_id
_entity_poly.type
_entity_poly.pdbx_seq_one_letter_code
_entity_poly.pdbx_strand_id
1 'polypeptide(L)'
;MDFYESFKISNEPIKQLDTWIKEAIDKNIPLPHAMNLSTVGPSGQPSSRIVLLKSLSNEGLVFFSDYLSQKGEEIALNDRVSVTFWWAKTDKQIRVEGRCSKTTYDLSLIHI
;
A
#
# COMPACT_ATOMS: atom_id res chain seq x y z
N MET A 1 -3.68 -26.53 -9.86
CA MET A 1 -2.79 -25.58 -10.55
C MET A 1 -2.09 -24.72 -9.54
N ASP A 2 -0.79 -24.60 -9.68
CA ASP A 2 -0.01 -23.71 -8.83
C ASP A 2 -0.38 -22.25 -9.14
N PHE A 3 -0.59 -21.46 -8.11
CA PHE A 3 -0.90 -20.04 -8.25
C PHE A 3 0.15 -19.29 -9.08
N TYR A 4 1.44 -19.58 -8.83
CA TYR A 4 2.53 -18.89 -9.51
C TYR A 4 2.69 -19.26 -11.00
N GLU A 5 2.18 -20.41 -11.40
CA GLU A 5 2.17 -20.79 -12.80
C GLU A 5 1.12 -20.04 -13.61
N SER A 6 0.10 -19.50 -12.95
CA SER A 6 -1.00 -18.78 -13.61
C SER A 6 -0.67 -17.34 -13.96
N PHE A 7 0.38 -16.77 -13.37
CA PHE A 7 0.70 -15.36 -13.50
C PHE A 7 2.15 -15.16 -13.93
N LYS A 8 2.35 -14.15 -14.78
CA LYS A 8 3.69 -13.65 -15.05
C LYS A 8 4.11 -12.79 -13.89
N ILE A 9 5.08 -13.22 -13.12
CA ILE A 9 5.58 -12.50 -11.96
C ILE A 9 6.87 -11.83 -12.36
N SER A 10 6.92 -10.50 -12.19
CA SER A 10 8.11 -9.70 -12.43
C SER A 10 9.16 -9.98 -11.34
N ASN A 11 10.44 -9.92 -11.72
CA ASN A 11 11.55 -9.94 -10.76
C ASN A 11 11.65 -8.61 -9.99
N GLU A 12 10.93 -7.58 -10.43
CA GLU A 12 10.86 -6.28 -9.78
C GLU A 12 9.49 -6.09 -9.14
N PRO A 13 9.37 -6.17 -7.81
CA PRO A 13 8.06 -6.10 -7.14
C PRO A 13 7.28 -4.81 -7.43
N ILE A 14 7.95 -3.67 -7.51
CA ILE A 14 7.29 -2.38 -7.81
C ILE A 14 6.67 -2.42 -9.20
N LYS A 15 7.36 -2.98 -10.15
CA LYS A 15 6.87 -3.12 -11.53
C LYS A 15 5.66 -4.04 -11.61
N GLN A 16 5.67 -5.12 -10.82
CA GLN A 16 4.53 -6.03 -10.73
C GLN A 16 3.32 -5.34 -10.13
N LEU A 17 3.51 -4.56 -9.07
CA LEU A 17 2.43 -3.78 -8.46
C LEU A 17 1.84 -2.79 -9.46
N ASP A 18 2.67 -2.05 -10.19
CA ASP A 18 2.22 -1.12 -11.21
C ASP A 18 1.39 -1.82 -12.30
N THR A 19 1.86 -2.97 -12.77
CA THR A 19 1.16 -3.77 -13.78
C THR A 19 -0.22 -4.21 -13.28
N TRP A 20 -0.32 -4.67 -12.05
CA TRP A 20 -1.59 -5.15 -11.50
C TRP A 20 -2.56 -4.01 -11.19
N ILE A 21 -2.06 -2.83 -10.84
CA ILE A 21 -2.91 -1.65 -10.69
C ILE A 21 -3.50 -1.27 -12.06
N LYS A 22 -2.69 -1.25 -13.10
CA LYS A 22 -3.15 -0.95 -14.47
C LYS A 22 -4.19 -1.96 -14.94
N GLU A 23 -3.98 -3.23 -14.63
CA GLU A 23 -4.98 -4.27 -14.92
C GLU A 23 -6.29 -4.00 -14.18
N ALA A 24 -6.22 -3.61 -12.92
CA ALA A 24 -7.40 -3.26 -12.14
C ALA A 24 -8.16 -2.08 -12.75
N ILE A 25 -7.43 -1.08 -13.22
CA ILE A 25 -8.02 0.06 -13.93
C ILE A 25 -8.72 -0.40 -15.21
N ASP A 26 -8.05 -1.21 -16.02
CA ASP A 26 -8.59 -1.71 -17.28
C ASP A 26 -9.83 -2.58 -17.09
N LYS A 27 -9.93 -3.27 -15.97
CA LYS A 27 -11.07 -4.12 -15.62
C LYS A 27 -12.18 -3.33 -14.91
N ASN A 28 -12.06 -2.00 -14.83
CA ASN A 28 -13.03 -1.12 -14.19
C ASN A 28 -13.30 -1.47 -12.73
N ILE A 29 -12.27 -1.91 -12.00
CA ILE A 29 -12.40 -2.16 -10.57
C ILE A 29 -12.52 -0.81 -9.84
N PRO A 30 -13.55 -0.62 -8.98
CA PRO A 30 -13.68 0.61 -8.21
C PRO A 30 -12.47 0.83 -7.31
N LEU A 31 -12.00 2.07 -7.22
CA LEU A 31 -10.89 2.47 -6.34
C LEU A 31 -9.67 1.54 -6.46
N PRO A 32 -9.09 1.38 -7.65
CA PRO A 32 -7.99 0.44 -7.84
C PRO A 32 -6.74 0.82 -7.03
N HIS A 33 -6.62 2.08 -6.61
CA HIS A 33 -5.51 2.60 -5.81
C HIS A 33 -5.77 2.53 -4.30
N ALA A 34 -6.91 1.99 -3.87
CA ALA A 34 -7.21 1.84 -2.45
C ALA A 34 -6.35 0.73 -1.84
N MET A 35 -5.80 1.00 -0.69
CA MET A 35 -5.01 0.03 0.05
C MET A 35 -5.33 0.13 1.53
N ASN A 36 -5.28 -1.01 2.23
CA ASN A 36 -5.48 -1.06 3.66
C ASN A 36 -4.13 -0.85 4.36
N LEU A 37 -4.00 0.28 5.05
CA LEU A 37 -2.79 0.63 5.77
C LEU A 37 -2.91 0.22 7.23
N SER A 38 -1.96 -0.58 7.70
CA SER A 38 -1.86 -1.00 9.09
C SER A 38 -0.70 -0.29 9.77
N THR A 39 -0.98 0.26 10.94
CA THR A 39 -0.02 0.94 11.81
C THR A 39 -0.09 0.35 13.20
N VAL A 40 0.91 0.64 14.04
CA VAL A 40 0.97 0.13 15.41
C VAL A 40 1.08 1.29 16.37
N GLY A 41 0.18 1.35 17.33
CA GLY A 41 0.18 2.36 18.37
C GLY A 41 1.17 2.07 19.51
N PRO A 42 1.30 3.02 20.47
CA PRO A 42 2.27 2.89 21.57
C PRO A 42 2.08 1.66 22.45
N SER A 43 0.85 1.16 22.54
CA SER A 43 0.54 -0.04 23.32
C SER A 43 0.83 -1.35 22.60
N GLY A 44 1.26 -1.28 21.34
CA GLY A 44 1.42 -2.45 20.49
C GLY A 44 0.15 -2.85 19.75
N GLN A 45 -0.93 -2.08 19.91
CA GLN A 45 -2.20 -2.37 19.26
C GLN A 45 -2.15 -1.98 17.78
N PRO A 46 -2.34 -2.94 16.85
CA PRO A 46 -2.44 -2.60 15.44
C PRO A 46 -3.79 -1.94 15.11
N SER A 47 -3.77 -1.04 14.16
CA SER A 47 -4.95 -0.36 13.62
C SER A 47 -4.87 -0.34 12.11
N SER A 48 -6.01 -0.37 11.43
CA SER A 48 -6.06 -0.40 9.96
C SER A 48 -7.14 0.54 9.43
N ARG A 49 -6.89 1.10 8.26
CA ARG A 49 -7.83 1.98 7.54
C ARG A 49 -7.48 1.97 6.06
N ILE A 50 -8.41 2.39 5.23
CA ILE A 50 -8.18 2.51 3.79
C ILE A 50 -7.56 3.87 3.51
N VAL A 51 -6.51 3.88 2.72
CA VAL A 51 -5.88 5.09 2.18
C VAL A 51 -5.71 4.92 0.67
N LEU A 52 -5.45 6.01 -0.03
CA LEU A 52 -5.29 5.99 -1.48
C LEU A 52 -3.84 6.20 -1.87
N LEU A 53 -3.32 5.28 -2.66
CA LEU A 53 -2.00 5.40 -3.27
C LEU A 53 -2.03 6.57 -4.25
N LYS A 54 -1.08 7.49 -4.13
CA LYS A 54 -0.92 8.60 -5.07
C LYS A 54 0.03 8.23 -6.20
N SER A 55 1.17 7.65 -5.87
CA SER A 55 2.19 7.30 -6.84
C SER A 55 3.09 6.21 -6.30
N LEU A 56 3.78 5.55 -7.20
CA LEU A 56 4.81 4.59 -6.81
C LEU A 56 6.05 4.77 -7.70
N SER A 57 7.21 4.45 -7.12
CA SER A 57 8.50 4.53 -7.79
C SER A 57 9.44 3.52 -7.16
N ASN A 58 10.69 3.50 -7.61
CA ASN A 58 11.71 2.64 -6.99
C ASN A 58 12.00 3.02 -5.54
N GLU A 59 11.62 4.22 -5.11
CA GLU A 59 11.76 4.65 -3.72
C GLU A 59 10.67 4.05 -2.82
N GLY A 60 9.52 3.73 -3.37
CA GLY A 60 8.42 3.15 -2.61
C GLY A 60 7.05 3.68 -3.01
N LEU A 61 6.12 3.64 -2.07
CA LEU A 61 4.73 3.99 -2.27
C LEU A 61 4.41 5.32 -1.57
N VAL A 62 3.85 6.27 -2.30
CA VAL A 62 3.40 7.55 -1.75
C VAL A 62 1.89 7.53 -1.64
N PHE A 63 1.36 7.92 -0.50
CA PHE A 63 -0.08 7.93 -0.25
C PHE A 63 -0.51 9.23 0.44
N PHE A 64 -1.80 9.54 0.33
CA PHE A 64 -2.40 10.68 1.02
C PHE A 64 -2.56 10.37 2.50
N SER A 65 -2.14 11.28 3.36
CA SER A 65 -2.27 11.12 4.80
C SER A 65 -2.62 12.45 5.48
N ASP A 66 -3.31 12.31 6.62
CA ASP A 66 -3.61 13.42 7.53
C ASP A 66 -2.81 13.17 8.82
N TYR A 67 -1.82 14.01 9.09
CA TYR A 67 -0.95 13.84 10.24
C TYR A 67 -1.62 14.14 11.58
N LEU A 68 -2.81 14.74 11.54
CA LEU A 68 -3.62 14.96 12.75
C LEU A 68 -4.51 13.76 13.05
N SER A 69 -4.55 12.75 12.16
CA SER A 69 -5.30 11.52 12.36
C SER A 69 -4.55 10.55 13.26
N GLN A 70 -5.26 9.49 13.71
CA GLN A 70 -4.67 8.42 14.51
C GLN A 70 -3.46 7.78 13.80
N LYS A 71 -3.57 7.53 12.49
CA LYS A 71 -2.46 6.92 11.75
C LYS A 71 -1.21 7.81 11.73
N GLY A 72 -1.40 9.14 11.63
CA GLY A 72 -0.29 10.09 11.66
C GLY A 72 0.44 10.07 12.99
N GLU A 73 -0.29 10.02 14.10
CA GLU A 73 0.29 9.91 15.42
C GLU A 73 1.03 8.59 15.63
N GLU A 74 0.44 7.48 15.20
CA GLU A 74 1.04 6.16 15.30
C GLU A 74 2.33 6.06 14.48
N ILE A 75 2.35 6.58 13.26
CA ILE A 75 3.51 6.58 12.38
C ILE A 75 4.66 7.42 13.00
N ALA A 76 4.34 8.53 13.65
CA ALA A 76 5.34 9.36 14.31
C ALA A 76 6.04 8.61 15.46
N LEU A 77 5.34 7.70 16.12
CA LEU A 77 5.88 6.90 17.23
C LEU A 77 6.48 5.58 16.78
N ASN A 78 5.95 4.99 15.71
CA ASN A 78 6.43 3.74 15.14
C ASN A 78 6.25 3.81 13.63
N ASP A 79 7.34 3.89 12.91
CA ASP A 79 7.34 4.06 11.45
C ASP A 79 7.12 2.78 10.65
N ARG A 80 7.04 1.64 11.31
CA ARG A 80 6.80 0.36 10.64
C ARG A 80 5.34 0.23 10.27
N VAL A 81 5.08 -0.03 8.99
CA VAL A 81 3.72 -0.14 8.45
C VAL A 81 3.63 -1.31 7.49
N SER A 82 2.39 -1.73 7.24
CA SER A 82 2.10 -2.63 6.13
C SER A 82 0.88 -2.14 5.39
N VAL A 83 0.82 -2.42 4.09
CA VAL A 83 -0.35 -2.15 3.28
C VAL A 83 -0.76 -3.40 2.52
N THR A 84 -2.06 -3.53 2.27
CA THR A 84 -2.62 -4.63 1.48
C THR A 84 -3.50 -4.05 0.40
N PHE A 85 -3.24 -4.47 -0.84
CA PHE A 85 -4.14 -4.25 -1.97
C PHE A 85 -4.95 -5.51 -2.20
N TRP A 86 -6.23 -5.35 -2.50
CA TRP A 86 -7.08 -6.46 -2.86
C TRP A 86 -7.95 -6.08 -4.05
N TRP A 87 -7.83 -6.83 -5.12
CA TRP A 87 -8.63 -6.66 -6.34
C TRP A 87 -9.41 -7.95 -6.59
N ALA A 88 -10.62 -8.00 -6.04
CA ALA A 88 -11.45 -9.22 -6.05
C ALA A 88 -11.74 -9.71 -7.48
N LYS A 89 -12.03 -8.78 -8.40
CA LYS A 89 -12.39 -9.12 -9.77
C LYS A 89 -11.28 -9.83 -10.54
N THR A 90 -10.02 -9.50 -10.23
CA THR A 90 -8.87 -10.15 -10.85
C THR A 90 -8.26 -11.21 -9.92
N ASP A 91 -8.81 -11.38 -8.74
CA ASP A 91 -8.39 -12.35 -7.73
C ASP A 91 -6.90 -12.20 -7.37
N LYS A 92 -6.49 -10.96 -7.16
CA LYS A 92 -5.09 -10.63 -6.84
C LYS A 92 -4.99 -9.85 -5.55
N GLN A 93 -3.96 -10.16 -4.78
CA GLN A 93 -3.62 -9.48 -3.55
C GLN A 93 -2.14 -9.19 -3.51
N ILE A 94 -1.78 -7.98 -3.05
CA ILE A 94 -0.39 -7.62 -2.79
C ILE A 94 -0.31 -7.06 -1.37
N ARG A 95 0.71 -7.50 -0.63
CA ARG A 95 1.06 -6.94 0.66
C ARG A 95 2.45 -6.32 0.57
N VAL A 96 2.59 -5.15 1.17
CA VAL A 96 3.86 -4.43 1.22
C VAL A 96 4.17 -4.09 2.68
N GLU A 97 5.38 -4.37 3.11
CA GLU A 97 5.86 -4.00 4.43
C GLU A 97 7.02 -3.03 4.28
N GLY A 98 7.09 -2.04 5.14
CA GLY A 98 8.15 -1.06 5.07
C GLY A 98 8.09 -0.04 6.17
N ARG A 99 8.87 1.04 6.00
CA ARG A 99 8.94 2.15 6.92
C ARG A 99 8.33 3.39 6.27
N CYS A 100 7.54 4.12 7.04
CA CYS A 100 6.81 5.28 6.56
C CYS A 100 7.45 6.56 7.04
N SER A 101 7.58 7.53 6.16
CA SER A 101 8.07 8.85 6.50
C SER A 101 7.21 9.93 5.85
N LYS A 102 7.17 11.10 6.49
CA LYS A 102 6.49 12.27 5.94
C LYS A 102 7.31 12.85 4.78
N THR A 103 6.67 13.14 3.65
CA THR A 103 7.33 13.82 2.53
C THR A 103 6.89 15.26 2.39
N THR A 104 5.57 15.51 2.41
CA THR A 104 4.98 16.84 2.37
C THR A 104 3.85 16.92 3.38
N TYR A 105 3.12 18.02 3.41
CA TYR A 105 2.07 18.25 4.42
C TYR A 105 1.03 17.12 4.50
N ASP A 106 0.59 16.61 3.35
CA ASP A 106 -0.50 15.63 3.26
C ASP A 106 -0.09 14.30 2.63
N LEU A 107 1.22 14.06 2.49
CA LEU A 107 1.73 12.85 1.86
C LEU A 107 2.75 12.14 2.73
N SER A 108 2.72 10.81 2.67
CA SER A 108 3.71 9.94 3.31
C SER A 108 4.27 8.96 2.29
N LEU A 109 5.51 8.56 2.49
CA LEU A 109 6.21 7.59 1.67
C LEU A 109 6.49 6.33 2.48
N ILE A 110 6.15 5.18 1.92
CA ILE A 110 6.53 3.87 2.46
C ILE A 110 7.77 3.41 1.70
N HIS A 111 8.87 3.33 2.40
CA HIS A 111 10.12 2.74 1.88
C HIS A 111 10.05 1.22 2.05
N ILE A 112 10.24 0.53 0.97
CA ILE A 112 10.20 -0.93 0.96
C ILE A 112 11.55 -1.51 1.32
#